data_5c278e3b834b6835510f2460f24017bc
#
_entry.id   5c278e3b834b6835510f2460f24017bc
#
_cell.length_a   1.000
_cell.length_b   1.000
_cell.length_c   1.000
_cell.angle_alpha   90.00
_cell.angle_beta   90.00
_cell.angle_gamma   90.00
#
_symmetry.space_group_name_H-M   'P 1'
#
loop_
_entity.id
_entity.type
_entity.pdbx_description
1 polymer ?
#
loop_
_entity_poly.entity_id
_entity_poly.type
_entity_poly.pdbx_seq_one_letter_code
_entity_poly.pdbx_strand_id
1 'polypeptide(L)'
;MNRKDFKNKSEMQIFLSYFQPHRKLFFLDMACALGIAIIDLAFPFISRWCMYKLLPDNAWRTFWTVMAIVFCAYILRSVFTYIITYWGHTFGVRIETDFRRDLFQHIQELSYSYFDNARVGQLMSRLTSELFDITEFAHHAPEDIFISTVTIIGALIIMFTIQWKLALVIAVTIPIFLVIVWKCRFSMQNASRNVKKEMAAINTDFESGLSGLRTAKAFANEEKELDKFDSANLSYRDSKADFYRAMGMFNSVMEFFMCILSAIVIAVGGALIMSDQLNIIDLITFSLYVSTFVNPVRKLSTTVELIANGTASLHRFVELMRTEPGLKDAPDATEFQNVRGQIDIDHVGFAYEGDQTVLKDVSLHIKSGETIAFVGSSGGGKTTLSQLIPRFYDVTDGSISIDGMDVRKATQESLHRNIGVVQQEVFLFADSIAENIRYGKLDATMNEIIQAAKMAEIYDDIMEMPKGFDTNVGERGALLSGGQKQRISIARIFLKNPPILILDEATSALDSVTEAKIQETFEKLAVGRTTIIIAHRLSTVKSADDIVVIEQGQIVEKGSHNELMQKEGVYASLVHTQELKK
;
A
#
# COMPACT_ATOMS: atom_id res chain seq x y z
N MET A 1 16.85 -4.88 -3.76
CA MET A 1 17.19 -4.96 -5.21
C MET A 1 17.59 -3.57 -5.70
N ASN A 2 18.52 -3.43 -6.67
CA ASN A 2 18.97 -2.10 -7.10
C ASN A 2 17.89 -1.46 -8.00
N ARG A 3 17.54 -0.16 -7.81
CA ARG A 3 16.48 0.54 -8.59
C ARG A 3 16.64 0.46 -10.10
N LYS A 4 17.88 0.46 -10.61
CA LYS A 4 18.16 0.27 -12.04
C LYS A 4 17.58 -1.03 -12.60
N ASP A 5 17.38 -2.03 -11.74
CA ASP A 5 16.83 -3.33 -12.14
C ASP A 5 15.33 -3.28 -12.43
N PHE A 6 14.55 -2.43 -11.72
CA PHE A 6 13.09 -2.30 -11.97
C PHE A 6 12.77 -1.69 -13.33
N LYS A 7 13.62 -0.77 -13.84
CA LYS A 7 13.41 -0.14 -15.16
C LYS A 7 13.70 -1.09 -16.33
N ASN A 8 14.72 -1.95 -16.18
CA ASN A 8 15.27 -2.73 -17.29
C ASN A 8 14.75 -4.16 -17.37
N LYS A 9 14.09 -4.67 -16.32
CA LYS A 9 13.57 -6.05 -16.25
C LYS A 9 12.08 -6.11 -16.52
N SER A 10 11.62 -7.21 -17.12
CA SER A 10 10.19 -7.49 -17.21
C SER A 10 9.60 -7.76 -15.81
N GLU A 11 8.29 -7.58 -15.65
CA GLU A 11 7.58 -7.81 -14.37
C GLU A 11 7.84 -9.23 -13.83
N MET A 12 7.81 -10.22 -14.71
CA MET A 12 8.10 -11.62 -14.35
C MET A 12 9.57 -11.82 -13.92
N GLN A 13 10.53 -11.12 -14.53
CA GLN A 13 11.92 -11.16 -14.08
C GLN A 13 12.12 -10.52 -12.71
N ILE A 14 11.40 -9.42 -12.44
CA ILE A 14 11.37 -8.79 -11.13
C ILE A 14 10.78 -9.77 -10.10
N PHE A 15 9.61 -10.33 -10.40
CA PHE A 15 8.96 -11.32 -9.54
C PHE A 15 9.90 -12.49 -9.19
N LEU A 16 10.49 -13.13 -10.19
CA LEU A 16 11.41 -14.25 -9.98
C LEU A 16 12.68 -13.87 -9.21
N SER A 17 13.08 -12.60 -9.23
CA SER A 17 14.24 -12.16 -8.45
C SER A 17 14.03 -12.25 -6.93
N TYR A 18 12.79 -12.11 -6.46
CA TYR A 18 12.44 -12.29 -5.05
C TYR A 18 12.45 -13.75 -4.58
N PHE A 19 12.46 -14.71 -5.53
CA PHE A 19 12.63 -16.13 -5.19
C PHE A 19 14.08 -16.49 -4.84
N GLN A 20 15.06 -15.78 -5.39
CA GLN A 20 16.47 -16.12 -5.24
C GLN A 20 16.95 -16.26 -3.79
N PRO A 21 16.62 -15.33 -2.86
CA PRO A 21 17.02 -15.47 -1.45
C PRO A 21 16.42 -16.69 -0.78
N HIS A 22 15.22 -17.11 -1.23
CA HIS A 22 14.41 -18.16 -0.60
C HIS A 22 14.34 -19.46 -1.41
N ARG A 23 15.18 -19.62 -2.44
CA ARG A 23 15.15 -20.75 -3.39
C ARG A 23 15.18 -22.13 -2.74
N LYS A 24 15.82 -22.25 -1.56
CA LYS A 24 15.90 -23.55 -0.84
C LYS A 24 14.53 -24.02 -0.39
N LEU A 25 13.69 -23.09 0.10
CA LEU A 25 12.32 -23.41 0.53
C LEU A 25 11.44 -23.77 -0.67
N PHE A 26 11.55 -23.01 -1.76
CA PHE A 26 10.83 -23.30 -3.00
C PHE A 26 11.14 -24.69 -3.56
N PHE A 27 12.41 -25.06 -3.64
CA PHE A 27 12.79 -26.40 -4.13
C PHE A 27 12.40 -27.52 -3.16
N LEU A 28 12.42 -27.28 -1.85
CA LEU A 28 11.92 -28.22 -0.85
C LEU A 28 10.42 -28.48 -1.05
N ASP A 29 9.66 -27.42 -1.23
CA ASP A 29 8.23 -27.45 -1.49
C ASP A 29 7.91 -28.27 -2.76
N MET A 30 8.56 -27.94 -3.88
CA MET A 30 8.42 -28.66 -5.15
C MET A 30 8.85 -30.14 -5.06
N ALA A 31 9.86 -30.45 -4.28
CA ALA A 31 10.31 -31.84 -4.08
C ALA A 31 9.27 -32.64 -3.27
N CYS A 32 8.69 -32.06 -2.23
CA CYS A 32 7.62 -32.68 -1.45
C CYS A 32 6.35 -32.85 -2.30
N ALA A 33 6.01 -31.84 -3.13
CA ALA A 33 4.92 -31.89 -4.08
C ALA A 33 5.06 -33.05 -5.09
N LEU A 34 6.26 -33.22 -5.63
CA LEU A 34 6.60 -34.37 -6.49
C LEU A 34 6.47 -35.70 -5.74
N GLY A 35 6.93 -35.75 -4.49
CA GLY A 35 6.81 -36.92 -3.63
C GLY A 35 5.34 -37.33 -3.42
N ILE A 36 4.45 -36.38 -3.17
CA ILE A 36 2.99 -36.64 -3.06
C ILE A 36 2.45 -37.19 -4.38
N ALA A 37 2.76 -36.55 -5.52
CA ALA A 37 2.30 -37.00 -6.82
C ALA A 37 2.75 -38.45 -7.14
N ILE A 38 3.99 -38.79 -6.81
CA ILE A 38 4.54 -40.14 -7.00
C ILE A 38 3.75 -41.17 -6.14
N ILE A 39 3.50 -40.86 -4.86
CA ILE A 39 2.77 -41.75 -3.96
C ILE A 39 1.32 -41.95 -4.46
N ASP A 40 0.65 -40.89 -4.87
CA ASP A 40 -0.71 -40.91 -5.37
C ASP A 40 -0.83 -41.71 -6.70
N LEU A 41 0.18 -41.62 -7.57
CA LEU A 41 0.25 -42.39 -8.81
C LEU A 41 0.63 -43.86 -8.59
N ALA A 42 1.47 -44.15 -7.59
CA ALA A 42 1.94 -45.49 -7.31
C ALA A 42 0.85 -46.41 -6.71
N PHE A 43 -0.05 -45.84 -5.91
CA PHE A 43 -1.05 -46.64 -5.19
C PHE A 43 -1.98 -47.48 -6.11
N PRO A 44 -2.62 -46.93 -7.16
CA PRO A 44 -3.43 -47.72 -8.06
C PRO A 44 -2.63 -48.82 -8.78
N PHE A 45 -1.36 -48.53 -9.13
CA PHE A 45 -0.48 -49.49 -9.78
C PHE A 45 -0.09 -50.63 -8.83
N ILE A 46 0.26 -50.34 -7.59
CA ILE A 46 0.54 -51.34 -6.56
C ILE A 46 -0.70 -52.19 -6.27
N SER A 47 -1.88 -51.55 -6.15
CA SER A 47 -3.16 -52.24 -5.95
C SER A 47 -3.43 -53.23 -7.07
N ARG A 48 -3.20 -52.81 -8.34
CA ARG A 48 -3.32 -53.69 -9.51
C ARG A 48 -2.41 -54.92 -9.39
N TRP A 49 -1.13 -54.70 -9.07
CA TRP A 49 -0.14 -55.76 -8.92
C TRP A 49 -0.54 -56.74 -7.79
N CYS A 50 -1.01 -56.23 -6.65
CA CYS A 50 -1.50 -57.07 -5.56
C CYS A 50 -2.69 -57.96 -6.00
N MET A 51 -3.67 -57.38 -6.72
CA MET A 51 -4.84 -58.10 -7.19
C MET A 51 -4.51 -59.17 -8.26
N TYR A 52 -3.52 -58.90 -9.13
CA TYR A 52 -3.14 -59.86 -10.18
C TYR A 52 -2.24 -60.99 -9.70
N LYS A 53 -1.36 -60.75 -8.73
CA LYS A 53 -0.34 -61.72 -8.32
C LYS A 53 -0.49 -62.22 -6.90
N LEU A 54 -0.62 -61.32 -5.93
CA LEU A 54 -0.50 -61.69 -4.53
C LEU A 54 -1.77 -62.35 -3.97
N LEU A 55 -2.94 -61.93 -4.42
CA LEU A 55 -4.20 -62.51 -3.96
C LEU A 55 -4.44 -63.91 -4.55
N PRO A 56 -4.26 -64.15 -5.88
CA PRO A 56 -4.45 -65.50 -6.45
C PRO A 56 -3.46 -66.51 -5.91
N ASP A 57 -2.19 -66.10 -5.67
CA ASP A 57 -1.14 -67.00 -5.18
C ASP A 57 -1.17 -67.21 -3.66
N ASN A 58 -2.15 -66.65 -2.94
CA ASN A 58 -2.24 -66.68 -1.47
C ASN A 58 -0.93 -66.24 -0.78
N ALA A 59 -0.22 -65.27 -1.35
CA ALA A 59 1.08 -64.81 -0.89
C ALA A 59 0.96 -63.87 0.33
N TRP A 60 0.41 -64.34 1.45
CA TRP A 60 0.06 -63.58 2.65
C TRP A 60 1.21 -62.72 3.20
N ARG A 61 2.40 -63.29 3.31
CA ARG A 61 3.56 -62.54 3.82
C ARG A 61 3.87 -61.31 2.94
N THR A 62 3.98 -61.51 1.65
CA THR A 62 4.29 -60.45 0.67
C THR A 62 3.17 -59.41 0.63
N PHE A 63 1.91 -59.85 0.67
CA PHE A 63 0.76 -58.94 0.72
C PHE A 63 0.81 -58.01 1.92
N TRP A 64 0.97 -58.54 3.13
CA TRP A 64 1.05 -57.68 4.33
C TRP A 64 2.30 -56.81 4.38
N THR A 65 3.43 -57.29 3.83
CA THR A 65 4.64 -56.45 3.68
C THR A 65 4.37 -55.28 2.74
N VAL A 66 3.72 -55.50 1.61
CA VAL A 66 3.37 -54.40 0.66
C VAL A 66 2.36 -53.45 1.30
N MET A 67 1.35 -53.93 2.01
CA MET A 67 0.40 -53.07 2.73
C MET A 67 1.10 -52.22 3.81
N ALA A 68 2.06 -52.77 4.52
CA ALA A 68 2.87 -52.01 5.48
C ALA A 68 3.69 -50.91 4.78
N ILE A 69 4.29 -51.20 3.61
CA ILE A 69 5.00 -50.22 2.80
C ILE A 69 4.05 -49.10 2.33
N VAL A 70 2.86 -49.44 1.85
CA VAL A 70 1.83 -48.46 1.43
C VAL A 70 1.41 -47.60 2.62
N PHE A 71 1.22 -48.19 3.80
CA PHE A 71 0.89 -47.45 5.01
C PHE A 71 2.01 -46.45 5.39
N CYS A 72 3.28 -46.90 5.36
CA CYS A 72 4.43 -46.01 5.57
C CYS A 72 4.50 -44.90 4.50
N ALA A 73 4.18 -45.21 3.24
CA ALA A 73 4.14 -44.20 2.17
C ALA A 73 3.05 -43.13 2.44
N TYR A 74 1.88 -43.53 2.97
CA TYR A 74 0.85 -42.53 3.35
C TYR A 74 1.24 -41.70 4.58
N ILE A 75 1.96 -42.28 5.54
CA ILE A 75 2.59 -41.46 6.63
C ILE A 75 3.55 -40.43 6.03
N LEU A 76 4.44 -40.87 5.12
CA LEU A 76 5.37 -39.99 4.44
C LEU A 76 4.66 -38.90 3.62
N ARG A 77 3.57 -39.26 2.94
CA ARG A 77 2.69 -38.31 2.23
C ARG A 77 2.14 -37.24 3.19
N SER A 78 1.69 -37.66 4.38
CA SER A 78 1.21 -36.72 5.41
C SER A 78 2.32 -35.77 5.88
N VAL A 79 3.54 -36.29 6.05
CA VAL A 79 4.72 -35.45 6.38
C VAL A 79 5.01 -34.46 5.25
N PHE A 80 4.97 -34.89 3.99
CA PHE A 80 5.14 -33.99 2.85
C PHE A 80 4.05 -32.91 2.82
N THR A 81 2.79 -33.27 3.07
CA THR A 81 1.69 -32.30 3.17
C THR A 81 1.95 -31.28 4.28
N TYR A 82 2.45 -31.70 5.44
CA TYR A 82 2.83 -30.79 6.51
C TYR A 82 3.96 -29.85 6.09
N ILE A 83 5.00 -30.37 5.43
CA ILE A 83 6.14 -29.58 4.93
C ILE A 83 5.65 -28.53 3.93
N ILE A 84 4.84 -28.90 2.95
CA ILE A 84 4.26 -27.99 1.94
C ILE A 84 3.44 -26.91 2.66
N THR A 85 2.54 -27.29 3.55
CA THR A 85 1.67 -26.34 4.24
C THR A 85 2.50 -25.36 5.10
N TYR A 86 3.48 -25.84 5.85
CA TYR A 86 4.26 -24.97 6.73
C TYR A 86 5.35 -24.20 6.00
N TRP A 87 6.23 -24.91 5.27
CA TRP A 87 7.39 -24.28 4.64
C TRP A 87 7.04 -23.57 3.33
N GLY A 88 6.04 -24.05 2.58
CA GLY A 88 5.55 -23.36 1.40
C GLY A 88 4.90 -22.01 1.75
N HIS A 89 4.01 -21.95 2.75
CA HIS A 89 3.46 -20.68 3.22
C HIS A 89 4.54 -19.80 3.85
N THR A 90 5.52 -20.38 4.58
CA THR A 90 6.68 -19.62 5.10
C THR A 90 7.49 -18.99 3.97
N PHE A 91 7.66 -19.68 2.84
CA PHE A 91 8.30 -19.13 1.65
C PHE A 91 7.51 -17.91 1.13
N GLY A 92 6.19 -18.03 1.00
CA GLY A 92 5.31 -16.93 0.60
C GLY A 92 5.44 -15.71 1.52
N VAL A 93 5.33 -15.91 2.84
CA VAL A 93 5.44 -14.82 3.84
C VAL A 93 6.79 -14.12 3.79
N ARG A 94 7.89 -14.84 3.54
CA ARG A 94 9.22 -14.23 3.39
C ARG A 94 9.30 -13.34 2.15
N ILE A 95 8.77 -13.79 1.03
CA ILE A 95 8.67 -13.00 -0.20
C ILE A 95 7.83 -11.74 0.07
N GLU A 96 6.67 -11.87 0.71
CA GLU A 96 5.80 -10.75 1.07
C GLU A 96 6.52 -9.72 1.94
N THR A 97 7.29 -10.19 2.91
CA THR A 97 8.09 -9.32 3.79
C THR A 97 9.11 -8.52 2.99
N ASP A 98 9.78 -9.14 2.02
CA ASP A 98 10.76 -8.45 1.17
C ASP A 98 10.07 -7.45 0.23
N PHE A 99 8.95 -7.81 -0.40
CA PHE A 99 8.14 -6.89 -1.21
C PHE A 99 7.66 -5.68 -0.39
N ARG A 100 7.11 -5.93 0.82
CA ARG A 100 6.59 -4.87 1.69
C ARG A 100 7.68 -3.90 2.12
N ARG A 101 8.85 -4.42 2.50
CA ARG A 101 10.01 -3.58 2.88
C ARG A 101 10.48 -2.72 1.73
N ASP A 102 10.70 -3.31 0.54
CA ASP A 102 11.18 -2.59 -0.64
C ASP A 102 10.17 -1.51 -1.07
N LEU A 103 8.87 -1.85 -1.03
CA LEU A 103 7.79 -0.91 -1.36
C LEU A 103 7.70 0.24 -0.36
N PHE A 104 7.74 -0.06 0.94
CA PHE A 104 7.69 0.97 1.97
C PHE A 104 8.89 1.91 1.90
N GLN A 105 10.09 1.37 1.69
CA GLN A 105 11.29 2.16 1.49
C GLN A 105 11.16 3.06 0.26
N HIS A 106 10.65 2.53 -0.86
CA HIS A 106 10.45 3.31 -2.07
C HIS A 106 9.44 4.45 -1.87
N ILE A 107 8.33 4.18 -1.17
CA ILE A 107 7.32 5.20 -0.84
C ILE A 107 7.95 6.35 -0.04
N GLN A 108 8.85 6.06 0.92
CA GLN A 108 9.53 7.10 1.70
C GLN A 108 10.46 8.00 0.87
N GLU A 109 10.83 7.58 -0.31
CA GLU A 109 11.71 8.34 -1.21
C GLU A 109 10.96 9.14 -2.28
N LEU A 110 9.61 8.98 -2.36
CA LEU A 110 8.77 9.74 -3.30
C LEU A 110 8.62 11.19 -2.86
N SER A 111 8.48 12.09 -3.85
CA SER A 111 8.34 13.53 -3.63
C SER A 111 6.95 13.93 -3.11
N TYR A 112 6.85 15.12 -2.57
CA TYR A 112 5.58 15.72 -2.14
C TYR A 112 4.54 15.74 -3.27
N SER A 113 4.93 16.09 -4.51
CA SER A 113 4.04 16.10 -5.67
C SER A 113 3.33 14.78 -5.93
N TYR A 114 3.98 13.65 -5.62
CA TYR A 114 3.33 12.35 -5.69
C TYR A 114 2.21 12.21 -4.65
N PHE A 115 2.46 12.67 -3.42
CA PHE A 115 1.49 12.55 -2.33
C PHE A 115 0.31 13.50 -2.46
N ASP A 116 0.44 14.63 -3.15
CA ASP A 116 -0.67 15.55 -3.44
C ASP A 116 -1.78 14.86 -4.25
N ASN A 117 -1.39 13.94 -5.14
CA ASN A 117 -2.30 13.20 -6.01
C ASN A 117 -2.61 11.79 -5.48
N ALA A 118 -1.82 11.25 -4.55
CA ALA A 118 -1.96 9.90 -4.05
C ALA A 118 -2.99 9.80 -2.92
N ARG A 119 -3.90 8.83 -3.05
CA ARG A 119 -4.82 8.49 -1.96
C ARG A 119 -4.15 7.52 -0.99
N VAL A 120 -4.01 7.91 0.27
CA VAL A 120 -3.40 7.08 1.35
C VAL A 120 -4.04 5.69 1.40
N GLY A 121 -5.37 5.58 1.25
CA GLY A 121 -6.06 4.29 1.22
C GLY A 121 -5.62 3.36 0.09
N GLN A 122 -5.25 3.90 -1.09
CA GLN A 122 -4.70 3.10 -2.18
C GLN A 122 -3.30 2.59 -1.86
N LEU A 123 -2.44 3.41 -1.26
CA LEU A 123 -1.10 2.99 -0.82
C LEU A 123 -1.18 1.91 0.28
N MET A 124 -2.12 2.04 1.20
CA MET A 124 -2.39 1.02 2.23
C MET A 124 -2.82 -0.31 1.59
N SER A 125 -3.72 -0.29 0.60
CA SER A 125 -4.12 -1.50 -0.14
C SER A 125 -2.92 -2.14 -0.86
N ARG A 126 -2.05 -1.35 -1.47
CA ARG A 126 -0.83 -1.84 -2.14
C ARG A 126 0.15 -2.51 -1.15
N LEU A 127 0.26 -2.00 0.08
CA LEU A 127 1.13 -2.56 1.13
C LEU A 127 0.54 -3.78 1.85
N THR A 128 -0.76 -4.06 1.68
CA THR A 128 -1.48 -5.14 2.38
C THR A 128 -2.09 -6.15 1.42
N SER A 129 -3.31 -5.93 0.96
CA SER A 129 -4.09 -6.92 0.18
C SER A 129 -3.46 -7.26 -1.17
N GLU A 130 -2.83 -6.28 -1.86
CA GLU A 130 -2.20 -6.55 -3.15
C GLU A 130 -0.92 -7.38 -3.00
N LEU A 131 -0.14 -7.18 -1.94
CA LEU A 131 1.02 -8.04 -1.65
C LEU A 131 0.60 -9.46 -1.28
N PHE A 132 -0.51 -9.62 -0.57
CA PHE A 132 -1.08 -10.94 -0.30
C PHE A 132 -1.43 -11.68 -1.61
N ASP A 133 -2.09 -11.01 -2.56
CA ASP A 133 -2.39 -11.61 -3.88
C ASP A 133 -1.12 -12.06 -4.63
N ILE A 134 -0.04 -11.26 -4.57
CA ILE A 134 1.26 -11.61 -5.17
C ILE A 134 1.85 -12.84 -4.47
N THR A 135 1.74 -12.91 -3.16
CA THR A 135 2.29 -14.01 -2.35
C THR A 135 1.57 -15.33 -2.60
N GLU A 136 0.24 -15.30 -2.63
CA GLU A 136 -0.58 -16.45 -2.98
C GLU A 136 -0.24 -16.96 -4.39
N PHE A 137 -0.08 -16.05 -5.35
CA PHE A 137 0.38 -16.38 -6.70
C PHE A 137 1.78 -17.00 -6.69
N ALA A 138 2.73 -16.47 -5.90
CA ALA A 138 4.11 -16.95 -5.84
C ALA A 138 4.23 -18.38 -5.31
N HIS A 139 3.38 -18.74 -4.36
CA HIS A 139 3.43 -20.05 -3.70
C HIS A 139 2.51 -21.06 -4.40
N HIS A 140 1.21 -20.80 -4.44
CA HIS A 140 0.23 -21.77 -4.88
C HIS A 140 0.24 -22.01 -6.40
N ALA A 141 0.45 -21.00 -7.25
CA ALA A 141 0.34 -21.20 -8.68
C ALA A 141 1.39 -22.17 -9.25
N PRO A 142 2.69 -22.04 -8.93
CA PRO A 142 3.70 -23.00 -9.37
C PRO A 142 3.45 -24.41 -8.81
N GLU A 143 3.09 -24.50 -7.53
CA GLU A 143 2.80 -25.78 -6.86
C GLU A 143 1.63 -26.50 -7.51
N ASP A 144 0.48 -25.83 -7.61
CA ASP A 144 -0.77 -26.44 -8.13
C ASP A 144 -0.64 -26.85 -9.60
N ILE A 145 0.00 -26.02 -10.43
CA ILE A 145 0.27 -26.35 -11.83
C ILE A 145 1.19 -27.56 -11.91
N PHE A 146 2.27 -27.58 -11.11
CA PHE A 146 3.24 -28.66 -11.14
C PHE A 146 2.63 -29.98 -10.70
N ILE A 147 1.99 -30.04 -9.51
CA ILE A 147 1.35 -31.26 -8.99
C ILE A 147 0.28 -31.74 -9.96
N SER A 148 -0.61 -30.85 -10.41
CA SER A 148 -1.72 -31.24 -11.28
C SER A 148 -1.22 -31.78 -12.62
N THR A 149 -0.22 -31.14 -13.22
CA THR A 149 0.38 -31.57 -14.48
C THR A 149 1.04 -32.93 -14.35
N VAL A 150 1.87 -33.14 -13.33
CA VAL A 150 2.57 -34.40 -13.08
C VAL A 150 1.56 -35.51 -12.82
N THR A 151 0.53 -35.24 -12.00
CA THR A 151 -0.48 -36.25 -11.65
C THR A 151 -1.33 -36.66 -12.88
N ILE A 152 -1.83 -35.69 -13.66
CA ILE A 152 -2.67 -35.94 -14.83
C ILE A 152 -1.87 -36.69 -15.91
N ILE A 153 -0.70 -36.17 -16.28
CA ILE A 153 0.14 -36.78 -17.32
C ILE A 153 0.64 -38.16 -16.87
N GLY A 154 1.11 -38.28 -15.63
CA GLY A 154 1.61 -39.55 -15.08
C GLY A 154 0.51 -40.64 -15.04
N ALA A 155 -0.71 -40.29 -14.59
CA ALA A 155 -1.83 -41.23 -14.60
C ALA A 155 -2.21 -41.62 -16.03
N LEU A 156 -2.29 -40.67 -16.98
CA LEU A 156 -2.58 -41.02 -18.39
C LEU A 156 -1.52 -41.96 -18.98
N ILE A 157 -0.24 -41.70 -18.76
CA ILE A 157 0.85 -42.56 -19.25
C ILE A 157 0.66 -44.00 -18.72
N ILE A 158 0.42 -44.14 -17.41
CA ILE A 158 0.21 -45.48 -16.81
C ILE A 158 -1.03 -46.14 -17.39
N MET A 159 -2.14 -45.43 -17.54
CA MET A 159 -3.39 -45.94 -18.10
C MET A 159 -3.21 -46.40 -19.55
N PHE A 160 -2.43 -45.68 -20.37
CA PHE A 160 -2.09 -46.11 -21.74
C PHE A 160 -1.31 -47.45 -21.79
N THR A 161 -0.46 -47.70 -20.78
CA THR A 161 0.27 -48.99 -20.70
C THR A 161 -0.63 -50.16 -20.30
N ILE A 162 -1.76 -49.91 -19.62
CA ILE A 162 -2.73 -50.95 -19.19
C ILE A 162 -3.70 -51.31 -20.31
N GLN A 163 -4.43 -50.31 -20.83
CA GLN A 163 -5.39 -50.48 -21.92
C GLN A 163 -5.55 -49.17 -22.71
N TRP A 164 -4.91 -49.10 -23.87
CA TRP A 164 -4.84 -47.90 -24.67
C TRP A 164 -6.20 -47.38 -25.17
N LYS A 165 -7.16 -48.28 -25.47
CA LYS A 165 -8.51 -47.88 -25.96
C LYS A 165 -9.27 -47.11 -24.90
N LEU A 166 -9.31 -47.63 -23.67
CA LEU A 166 -9.99 -46.96 -22.55
C LEU A 166 -9.25 -45.68 -22.14
N ALA A 167 -7.91 -45.69 -22.14
CA ALA A 167 -7.10 -44.52 -21.87
C ALA A 167 -7.32 -43.40 -22.91
N LEU A 168 -7.51 -43.76 -24.19
CA LEU A 168 -7.79 -42.79 -25.25
C LEU A 168 -9.15 -42.08 -25.04
N VAL A 169 -10.19 -42.85 -24.64
CA VAL A 169 -11.51 -42.28 -24.34
C VAL A 169 -11.38 -41.24 -23.22
N ILE A 170 -10.65 -41.54 -22.15
CA ILE A 170 -10.41 -40.61 -21.03
C ILE A 170 -9.59 -39.40 -21.50
N ALA A 171 -8.52 -39.62 -22.27
CA ALA A 171 -7.65 -38.56 -22.79
C ALA A 171 -8.40 -37.58 -23.73
N VAL A 172 -9.41 -38.03 -24.48
CA VAL A 172 -10.27 -37.19 -25.30
C VAL A 172 -11.33 -36.46 -24.45
N THR A 173 -11.85 -37.14 -23.43
CA THR A 173 -12.90 -36.60 -22.57
C THR A 173 -12.39 -35.41 -21.71
N ILE A 174 -11.15 -35.50 -21.20
CA ILE A 174 -10.57 -34.44 -20.35
C ILE A 174 -10.48 -33.08 -21.04
N PRO A 175 -9.93 -32.90 -22.26
CA PRO A 175 -9.90 -31.62 -22.94
C PRO A 175 -11.30 -31.02 -23.22
N ILE A 176 -12.26 -31.83 -23.60
CA ILE A 176 -13.66 -31.41 -23.81
C ILE A 176 -14.19 -30.79 -22.52
N PHE A 177 -13.96 -31.48 -21.44
CA PHE A 177 -14.33 -30.99 -20.11
C PHE A 177 -13.64 -29.65 -19.74
N LEU A 178 -12.35 -29.59 -19.90
CA LEU A 178 -11.60 -28.37 -19.58
C LEU A 178 -12.16 -27.14 -20.34
N VAL A 179 -12.58 -27.30 -21.59
CA VAL A 179 -13.22 -26.22 -22.36
C VAL A 179 -14.57 -25.80 -21.76
N ILE A 180 -15.40 -26.76 -21.34
CA ILE A 180 -16.71 -26.49 -20.72
C ILE A 180 -16.51 -25.77 -19.37
N VAL A 181 -15.64 -26.32 -18.53
CA VAL A 181 -15.28 -25.72 -17.22
C VAL A 181 -14.73 -24.32 -17.39
N TRP A 182 -13.86 -24.11 -18.37
CA TRP A 182 -13.30 -22.79 -18.65
C TRP A 182 -14.39 -21.76 -19.01
N LYS A 183 -15.39 -22.14 -19.84
CA LYS A 183 -16.53 -21.26 -20.15
C LYS A 183 -17.36 -20.92 -18.91
N CYS A 184 -17.67 -21.92 -18.08
CA CYS A 184 -18.42 -21.70 -16.82
C CYS A 184 -17.61 -20.82 -15.85
N ARG A 185 -16.30 -21.03 -15.77
CA ARG A 185 -15.39 -20.22 -14.95
C ARG A 185 -15.33 -18.78 -15.39
N PHE A 186 -15.24 -18.53 -16.71
CA PHE A 186 -15.26 -17.17 -17.25
C PHE A 186 -16.56 -16.42 -16.93
N SER A 187 -17.72 -17.09 -17.04
CA SER A 187 -19.01 -16.54 -16.62
C SER A 187 -19.02 -16.16 -15.13
N MET A 188 -18.51 -17.06 -14.26
CA MET A 188 -18.42 -16.80 -12.84
C MET A 188 -17.46 -15.63 -12.51
N GLN A 189 -16.33 -15.51 -13.21
CA GLN A 189 -15.39 -14.40 -13.03
C GLN A 189 -16.02 -13.05 -13.41
N ASN A 190 -16.79 -13.01 -14.50
CA ASN A 190 -17.49 -11.78 -14.91
C ASN A 190 -18.53 -11.37 -13.85
N ALA A 191 -19.31 -12.33 -13.34
CA ALA A 191 -20.25 -12.07 -12.25
C ALA A 191 -19.53 -11.60 -10.96
N SER A 192 -18.37 -12.20 -10.63
CA SER A 192 -17.54 -11.77 -9.49
C SER A 192 -17.03 -10.33 -9.64
N ARG A 193 -16.65 -9.92 -10.86
CA ARG A 193 -16.25 -8.53 -11.13
C ARG A 193 -17.39 -7.55 -10.90
N ASN A 194 -18.61 -7.91 -11.31
CA ASN A 194 -19.79 -7.08 -11.06
C ASN A 194 -20.07 -6.95 -9.56
N VAL A 195 -19.98 -8.03 -8.79
CA VAL A 195 -20.10 -7.97 -7.32
C VAL A 195 -19.07 -7.01 -6.70
N LYS A 196 -17.79 -7.08 -7.15
CA LYS A 196 -16.74 -6.16 -6.67
C LYS A 196 -17.06 -4.71 -7.02
N LYS A 197 -17.63 -4.44 -8.21
CA LYS A 197 -18.04 -3.11 -8.64
C LYS A 197 -19.18 -2.55 -7.77
N GLU A 198 -20.24 -3.34 -7.57
CA GLU A 198 -21.37 -2.91 -6.72
C GLU A 198 -20.96 -2.76 -5.25
N MET A 199 -20.04 -3.59 -4.75
CA MET A 199 -19.48 -3.42 -3.41
C MET A 199 -18.65 -2.13 -3.26
N ALA A 200 -17.94 -1.73 -4.31
CA ALA A 200 -17.23 -0.44 -4.32
C ALA A 200 -18.22 0.74 -4.28
N ALA A 201 -19.38 0.63 -4.97
CA ALA A 201 -20.44 1.65 -4.89
C ALA A 201 -21.01 1.76 -3.47
N ILE A 202 -21.32 0.62 -2.83
CA ILE A 202 -21.78 0.59 -1.42
C ILE A 202 -20.76 1.27 -0.51
N ASN A 203 -19.47 0.94 -0.64
CA ASN A 203 -18.43 1.53 0.19
C ASN A 203 -18.36 3.05 0.01
N THR A 204 -18.51 3.56 -1.21
CA THR A 204 -18.53 5.01 -1.50
C THR A 204 -19.76 5.69 -0.85
N ASP A 205 -20.93 5.08 -0.97
CA ASP A 205 -22.16 5.63 -0.38
C ASP A 205 -22.10 5.57 1.16
N PHE A 206 -21.56 4.50 1.71
CA PHE A 206 -21.38 4.33 3.15
C PHE A 206 -20.38 5.34 3.72
N GLU A 207 -19.22 5.52 3.07
CA GLU A 207 -18.21 6.52 3.45
C GLU A 207 -18.79 7.94 3.42
N SER A 208 -19.54 8.27 2.36
CA SER A 208 -20.23 9.56 2.21
C SER A 208 -21.28 9.76 3.31
N GLY A 209 -22.12 8.75 3.56
CA GLY A 209 -23.16 8.80 4.58
C GLY A 209 -22.61 8.94 6.00
N LEU A 210 -21.54 8.19 6.34
CA LEU A 210 -20.89 8.30 7.65
C LEU A 210 -20.19 9.65 7.84
N SER A 211 -19.46 10.11 6.84
CA SER A 211 -18.77 11.41 6.87
C SER A 211 -19.76 12.56 6.97
N GLY A 212 -20.90 12.44 6.27
CA GLY A 212 -22.00 13.40 6.26
C GLY A 212 -23.03 13.26 7.39
N LEU A 213 -22.87 12.28 8.31
CA LEU A 213 -23.91 11.93 9.30
C LEU A 213 -24.36 13.12 10.16
N ARG A 214 -23.44 13.98 10.60
CA ARG A 214 -23.75 15.19 11.36
C ARG A 214 -24.61 16.16 10.54
N THR A 215 -24.30 16.30 9.25
CA THR A 215 -25.06 17.15 8.32
C THR A 215 -26.43 16.56 8.07
N ALA A 216 -26.53 15.26 7.76
CA ALA A 216 -27.81 14.58 7.58
C ALA A 216 -28.74 14.78 8.79
N LYS A 217 -28.21 14.60 10.02
CA LYS A 217 -28.97 14.86 11.26
C LYS A 217 -29.34 16.31 11.45
N ALA A 218 -28.44 17.26 11.15
CA ALA A 218 -28.71 18.68 11.27
C ALA A 218 -29.84 19.16 10.34
N PHE A 219 -30.03 18.49 9.21
CA PHE A 219 -31.09 18.79 8.24
C PHE A 219 -32.25 17.80 8.27
N ALA A 220 -32.27 16.83 9.22
CA ALA A 220 -33.29 15.78 9.33
C ALA A 220 -33.53 15.01 8.01
N ASN A 221 -32.46 14.66 7.31
CA ASN A 221 -32.46 13.99 6.01
C ASN A 221 -31.92 12.55 6.08
N GLU A 222 -32.02 11.88 7.24
CA GLU A 222 -31.53 10.51 7.44
C GLU A 222 -32.21 9.50 6.51
N GLU A 223 -33.52 9.70 6.25
CA GLU A 223 -34.29 8.81 5.37
C GLU A 223 -33.78 8.85 3.92
N LYS A 224 -33.40 10.03 3.42
CA LYS A 224 -32.80 10.18 2.09
C LYS A 224 -31.46 9.43 1.95
N GLU A 225 -30.62 9.45 2.98
CA GLU A 225 -29.35 8.70 2.98
C GLU A 225 -29.61 7.19 3.07
N LEU A 226 -30.65 6.77 3.82
CA LEU A 226 -31.06 5.37 3.89
C LEU A 226 -31.58 4.86 2.54
N ASP A 227 -32.44 5.61 1.85
CA ASP A 227 -32.95 5.26 0.51
C ASP A 227 -31.81 5.09 -0.50
N LYS A 228 -30.81 5.98 -0.46
CA LYS A 228 -29.63 5.90 -1.31
C LYS A 228 -28.83 4.62 -1.04
N PHE A 229 -28.56 4.32 0.23
CA PHE A 229 -27.87 3.10 0.64
C PHE A 229 -28.66 1.85 0.24
N ASP A 230 -29.98 1.82 0.46
CA ASP A 230 -30.83 0.68 0.11
C ASP A 230 -30.83 0.40 -1.40
N SER A 231 -30.81 1.44 -2.24
CA SER A 231 -30.70 1.29 -3.69
C SER A 231 -29.39 0.58 -4.08
N ALA A 232 -28.25 1.02 -3.53
CA ALA A 232 -26.96 0.39 -3.78
C ALA A 232 -26.90 -1.04 -3.22
N ASN A 233 -27.48 -1.28 -2.03
CA ASN A 233 -27.53 -2.58 -1.38
C ASN A 233 -28.39 -3.58 -2.16
N LEU A 234 -29.49 -3.15 -2.76
CA LEU A 234 -30.30 -3.97 -3.64
C LEU A 234 -29.54 -4.36 -4.93
N SER A 235 -28.84 -3.42 -5.55
CA SER A 235 -27.98 -3.70 -6.72
C SER A 235 -26.89 -4.73 -6.41
N TYR A 236 -26.24 -4.59 -5.24
CA TYR A 236 -25.26 -5.58 -4.76
C TYR A 236 -25.90 -6.95 -4.54
N ARG A 237 -27.07 -7.02 -3.89
CA ARG A 237 -27.81 -8.27 -3.67
C ARG A 237 -28.07 -9.00 -4.98
N ASP A 238 -28.53 -8.28 -6.00
CA ASP A 238 -28.89 -8.87 -7.29
C ASP A 238 -27.61 -9.35 -8.03
N SER A 239 -26.55 -8.54 -8.03
CA SER A 239 -25.23 -8.96 -8.55
C SER A 239 -24.67 -10.19 -7.82
N LYS A 240 -24.88 -10.28 -6.51
CA LYS A 240 -24.46 -11.42 -5.70
C LYS A 240 -25.27 -12.68 -6.03
N ALA A 241 -26.57 -12.52 -6.28
CA ALA A 241 -27.43 -13.62 -6.72
C ALA A 241 -26.97 -14.17 -8.09
N ASP A 242 -26.61 -13.30 -9.03
CA ASP A 242 -26.07 -13.70 -10.34
C ASP A 242 -24.72 -14.42 -10.22
N PHE A 243 -23.86 -13.96 -9.31
CA PHE A 243 -22.61 -14.66 -9.00
C PHE A 243 -22.87 -16.06 -8.45
N TYR A 244 -23.80 -16.21 -7.50
CA TYR A 244 -24.14 -17.54 -6.95
C TYR A 244 -24.80 -18.45 -7.99
N ARG A 245 -25.58 -17.89 -8.93
CA ARG A 245 -26.11 -18.65 -10.08
C ARG A 245 -24.96 -19.19 -10.95
N ALA A 246 -23.99 -18.36 -11.30
CA ALA A 246 -22.83 -18.75 -12.10
C ALA A 246 -21.95 -19.76 -11.36
N MET A 247 -21.74 -19.58 -10.03
CA MET A 247 -21.02 -20.50 -9.16
C MET A 247 -21.73 -21.85 -9.05
N GLY A 248 -23.05 -21.83 -8.89
CA GLY A 248 -23.86 -23.05 -8.87
C GLY A 248 -23.75 -23.84 -10.17
N MET A 249 -23.81 -23.15 -11.31
CA MET A 249 -23.63 -23.79 -12.64
C MET A 249 -22.22 -24.39 -12.77
N PHE A 250 -21.17 -23.63 -12.38
CA PHE A 250 -19.80 -24.16 -12.40
C PHE A 250 -19.64 -25.40 -11.54
N ASN A 251 -20.11 -25.38 -10.29
CA ASN A 251 -20.00 -26.51 -9.39
C ASN A 251 -20.82 -27.72 -9.89
N SER A 252 -22.04 -27.50 -10.39
CA SER A 252 -22.88 -28.55 -10.94
C SER A 252 -22.27 -29.21 -12.17
N VAL A 253 -21.66 -28.42 -13.07
CA VAL A 253 -20.95 -28.95 -14.24
C VAL A 253 -19.71 -29.74 -13.82
N MET A 254 -18.96 -29.28 -12.82
CA MET A 254 -17.82 -30.01 -12.25
C MET A 254 -18.25 -31.36 -11.68
N GLU A 255 -19.26 -31.37 -10.83
CA GLU A 255 -19.81 -32.57 -10.21
C GLU A 255 -20.32 -33.57 -11.25
N PHE A 256 -21.17 -33.09 -12.17
CA PHE A 256 -21.69 -33.91 -13.28
C PHE A 256 -20.55 -34.60 -14.06
N PHE A 257 -19.51 -33.84 -14.36
CA PHE A 257 -18.42 -34.34 -15.16
C PHE A 257 -17.61 -35.42 -14.44
N MET A 258 -17.37 -35.22 -13.14
CA MET A 258 -16.69 -36.23 -12.34
C MET A 258 -17.49 -37.54 -12.27
N CYS A 259 -18.81 -37.42 -12.13
CA CYS A 259 -19.70 -38.59 -12.14
C CYS A 259 -19.74 -39.26 -13.52
N ILE A 260 -19.88 -38.48 -14.59
CA ILE A 260 -19.99 -39.04 -15.94
C ILE A 260 -18.66 -39.67 -16.41
N LEU A 261 -17.50 -39.13 -16.00
CA LEU A 261 -16.20 -39.73 -16.29
C LEU A 261 -16.11 -41.16 -15.68
N SER A 262 -16.53 -41.33 -14.44
CA SER A 262 -16.60 -42.63 -13.78
C SER A 262 -17.58 -43.57 -14.49
N ALA A 263 -18.75 -43.05 -14.90
CA ALA A 263 -19.73 -43.83 -15.65
C ALA A 263 -19.21 -44.26 -17.04
N ILE A 264 -18.50 -43.39 -17.75
CA ILE A 264 -17.85 -43.72 -19.04
C ILE A 264 -16.82 -44.84 -18.86
N VAL A 265 -15.99 -44.75 -17.81
CA VAL A 265 -14.99 -45.80 -17.52
C VAL A 265 -15.67 -47.14 -17.27
N ILE A 266 -16.77 -47.19 -16.51
CA ILE A 266 -17.52 -48.43 -16.25
C ILE A 266 -18.19 -48.94 -17.53
N ALA A 267 -18.82 -48.05 -18.32
CA ALA A 267 -19.52 -48.44 -19.54
C ALA A 267 -18.58 -48.99 -20.63
N VAL A 268 -17.52 -48.20 -20.94
CA VAL A 268 -16.55 -48.62 -21.97
C VAL A 268 -15.68 -49.78 -21.46
N GLY A 269 -15.24 -49.71 -20.20
CA GLY A 269 -14.47 -50.81 -19.59
C GLY A 269 -15.29 -52.12 -19.49
N GLY A 270 -16.59 -52.04 -19.14
CA GLY A 270 -17.48 -53.16 -19.14
C GLY A 270 -17.68 -53.77 -20.53
N ALA A 271 -17.84 -52.95 -21.57
CA ALA A 271 -17.90 -53.42 -22.96
C ALA A 271 -16.60 -54.11 -23.39
N LEU A 272 -15.43 -53.58 -22.97
CA LEU A 272 -14.14 -54.22 -23.22
C LEU A 272 -13.96 -55.53 -22.46
N ILE A 273 -14.53 -55.67 -21.25
CA ILE A 273 -14.55 -56.93 -20.49
C ILE A 273 -15.42 -57.95 -21.19
N MET A 274 -16.63 -57.58 -21.61
CA MET A 274 -17.54 -58.49 -22.34
C MET A 274 -16.98 -58.98 -23.69
N SER A 275 -15.99 -58.24 -24.25
CA SER A 275 -15.27 -58.60 -25.47
C SER A 275 -13.89 -59.22 -25.21
N ASP A 276 -13.61 -59.68 -24.00
CA ASP A 276 -12.36 -60.30 -23.55
C ASP A 276 -11.09 -59.44 -23.80
N GLN A 277 -11.27 -58.11 -23.89
CA GLN A 277 -10.15 -57.18 -24.14
C GLN A 277 -9.64 -56.47 -22.87
N LEU A 278 -10.33 -56.62 -21.76
CA LEU A 278 -9.97 -55.99 -20.45
C LEU A 278 -10.32 -56.95 -19.31
N ASN A 279 -9.52 -56.96 -18.25
CA ASN A 279 -9.82 -57.67 -17.03
C ASN A 279 -10.54 -56.74 -16.02
N ILE A 280 -11.37 -57.35 -15.15
CA ILE A 280 -12.07 -56.60 -14.10
C ILE A 280 -11.11 -55.87 -13.15
N ILE A 281 -9.92 -56.42 -12.89
CA ILE A 281 -8.87 -55.79 -12.08
C ILE A 281 -8.36 -54.50 -12.74
N ASP A 282 -8.22 -54.51 -14.07
CA ASP A 282 -7.83 -53.33 -14.82
C ASP A 282 -8.92 -52.25 -14.78
N LEU A 283 -10.20 -52.63 -14.85
CA LEU A 283 -11.31 -51.68 -14.68
C LEU A 283 -11.29 -50.99 -13.30
N ILE A 284 -11.06 -51.79 -12.22
CA ILE A 284 -10.89 -51.22 -10.86
C ILE A 284 -9.71 -50.25 -10.83
N THR A 285 -8.58 -50.61 -11.45
CA THR A 285 -7.40 -49.76 -11.52
C THR A 285 -7.67 -48.45 -12.25
N PHE A 286 -8.41 -48.50 -13.37
CA PHE A 286 -8.84 -47.30 -14.09
C PHE A 286 -9.74 -46.41 -13.23
N SER A 287 -10.69 -46.99 -12.47
CA SER A 287 -11.56 -46.26 -11.56
C SER A 287 -10.78 -45.58 -10.46
N LEU A 288 -9.74 -46.20 -9.92
CA LEU A 288 -8.82 -45.56 -8.95
C LEU A 288 -8.05 -44.38 -9.57
N TYR A 289 -7.53 -44.53 -10.81
CA TYR A 289 -6.85 -43.41 -11.48
C TYR A 289 -7.80 -42.26 -11.82
N VAL A 290 -9.05 -42.53 -12.22
CA VAL A 290 -10.05 -41.51 -12.48
C VAL A 290 -10.31 -40.66 -11.22
N SER A 291 -10.41 -41.32 -10.05
CA SER A 291 -10.57 -40.58 -8.79
C SER A 291 -9.39 -39.68 -8.45
N THR A 292 -8.18 -40.01 -8.92
CA THR A 292 -6.97 -39.18 -8.74
C THR A 292 -6.99 -37.89 -9.58
N PHE A 293 -7.80 -37.78 -10.64
CA PHE A 293 -7.93 -36.55 -11.45
C PHE A 293 -8.78 -35.46 -10.79
N VAL A 294 -9.65 -35.82 -9.84
CA VAL A 294 -10.63 -34.86 -9.27
C VAL A 294 -9.98 -33.64 -8.71
N ASN A 295 -9.03 -33.81 -7.81
CA ASN A 295 -8.35 -32.71 -7.12
C ASN A 295 -7.46 -31.88 -8.07
N PRO A 296 -6.58 -32.46 -8.91
CA PRO A 296 -5.83 -31.72 -9.90
C PRO A 296 -6.66 -30.83 -10.81
N VAL A 297 -7.78 -31.34 -11.34
CA VAL A 297 -8.64 -30.55 -12.22
C VAL A 297 -9.29 -29.37 -11.47
N ARG A 298 -9.77 -29.62 -10.24
CA ARG A 298 -10.32 -28.54 -9.39
C ARG A 298 -9.26 -27.48 -9.08
N LYS A 299 -8.06 -27.88 -8.70
CA LYS A 299 -6.92 -26.97 -8.41
C LYS A 299 -6.59 -26.12 -9.62
N LEU A 300 -6.40 -26.70 -10.81
CA LEU A 300 -6.14 -25.94 -12.03
C LEU A 300 -7.21 -24.89 -12.33
N SER A 301 -8.48 -25.20 -12.05
CA SER A 301 -9.58 -24.25 -12.25
C SER A 301 -9.50 -23.04 -11.30
N THR A 302 -9.06 -23.21 -10.05
CA THR A 302 -8.91 -22.12 -9.08
C THR A 302 -7.62 -21.31 -9.31
N THR A 303 -6.55 -21.98 -9.74
CA THR A 303 -5.25 -21.36 -10.00
C THR A 303 -5.32 -20.28 -11.09
N VAL A 304 -6.22 -20.38 -12.06
CA VAL A 304 -6.41 -19.35 -13.10
C VAL A 304 -6.79 -17.99 -12.48
N GLU A 305 -7.66 -17.97 -11.47
CA GLU A 305 -8.01 -16.70 -10.78
C GLU A 305 -6.84 -16.17 -9.97
N LEU A 306 -6.13 -17.06 -9.30
CA LEU A 306 -4.95 -16.73 -8.52
C LEU A 306 -3.88 -16.07 -9.40
N ILE A 307 -3.61 -16.62 -10.59
CA ILE A 307 -2.68 -16.03 -11.57
C ILE A 307 -3.19 -14.66 -12.02
N ALA A 308 -4.48 -14.51 -12.33
CA ALA A 308 -5.03 -13.24 -12.80
C ALA A 308 -4.96 -12.14 -11.74
N ASN A 309 -5.30 -12.44 -10.48
CA ASN A 309 -5.21 -11.48 -9.39
C ASN A 309 -3.75 -11.14 -9.06
N GLY A 310 -2.89 -12.16 -8.90
CA GLY A 310 -1.48 -11.98 -8.57
C GLY A 310 -0.70 -11.22 -9.63
N THR A 311 -0.95 -11.49 -10.93
CA THR A 311 -0.30 -10.74 -12.02
C THR A 311 -0.78 -9.29 -12.09
N ALA A 312 -2.07 -9.02 -11.85
CA ALA A 312 -2.59 -7.66 -11.80
C ALA A 312 -2.01 -6.87 -10.62
N SER A 313 -1.90 -7.48 -9.44
CA SER A 313 -1.28 -6.89 -8.25
C SER A 313 0.22 -6.67 -8.45
N LEU A 314 0.91 -7.62 -9.08
CA LEU A 314 2.33 -7.49 -9.46
C LEU A 314 2.56 -6.31 -10.43
N HIS A 315 1.68 -6.14 -11.42
CA HIS A 315 1.75 -5.01 -12.35
C HIS A 315 1.69 -3.67 -11.60
N ARG A 316 0.71 -3.50 -10.70
CA ARG A 316 0.58 -2.27 -9.89
C ARG A 316 1.76 -2.05 -8.93
N PHE A 317 2.30 -3.13 -8.36
CA PHE A 317 3.53 -3.06 -7.56
C PHE A 317 4.70 -2.55 -8.39
N VAL A 318 4.94 -3.13 -9.57
CA VAL A 318 6.04 -2.74 -10.45
C VAL A 318 5.85 -1.32 -11.00
N GLU A 319 4.63 -0.93 -11.33
CA GLU A 319 4.29 0.45 -11.72
C GLU A 319 4.73 1.45 -10.64
N LEU A 320 4.35 1.20 -9.37
CA LEU A 320 4.74 2.07 -8.26
C LEU A 320 6.26 2.07 -8.05
N MET A 321 6.90 0.91 -8.08
CA MET A 321 8.37 0.81 -7.94
C MET A 321 9.15 1.49 -9.09
N ARG A 322 8.52 1.69 -10.25
CA ARG A 322 9.08 2.43 -11.40
C ARG A 322 8.84 3.93 -11.34
N THR A 323 7.94 4.39 -10.46
CA THR A 323 7.73 5.82 -10.26
C THR A 323 9.03 6.44 -9.75
N GLU A 324 9.54 7.44 -10.45
CA GLU A 324 10.75 8.12 -10.03
C GLU A 324 10.44 9.14 -8.93
N PRO A 325 11.27 9.23 -7.88
CA PRO A 325 11.24 10.39 -7.02
C PRO A 325 11.44 11.66 -7.84
N GLY A 326 10.48 12.57 -7.77
CA GLY A 326 10.54 13.83 -8.52
C GLY A 326 11.73 14.70 -8.12
N LEU A 327 12.14 14.58 -6.85
CA LEU A 327 13.26 15.31 -6.27
C LEU A 327 14.38 14.34 -5.91
N LYS A 328 15.56 14.57 -6.45
CA LYS A 328 16.78 13.80 -6.15
C LYS A 328 17.91 14.77 -5.84
N ASP A 329 18.79 14.35 -4.94
CA ASP A 329 20.04 15.05 -4.76
C ASP A 329 20.88 14.99 -6.03
N ALA A 330 21.49 16.11 -6.41
CA ALA A 330 22.44 16.14 -7.51
C ALA A 330 23.63 15.23 -7.20
N PRO A 331 24.29 14.60 -8.20
CA PRO A 331 25.44 13.73 -7.96
C PRO A 331 26.61 14.43 -7.24
N ASP A 332 26.68 15.75 -7.35
CA ASP A 332 27.66 16.66 -6.74
C ASP A 332 27.09 17.48 -5.58
N ALA A 333 25.90 17.09 -5.05
CA ALA A 333 25.29 17.77 -3.93
C ALA A 333 26.19 17.74 -2.70
N THR A 334 26.28 18.87 -2.00
CA THR A 334 27.08 19.06 -0.80
C THR A 334 26.20 19.36 0.41
N GLU A 335 26.74 19.16 1.61
CA GLU A 335 26.05 19.55 2.83
C GLU A 335 26.25 21.04 3.14
N PHE A 336 25.20 21.68 3.64
CA PHE A 336 25.32 23.02 4.22
C PHE A 336 26.20 23.00 5.47
N GLN A 337 27.13 23.94 5.56
CA GLN A 337 28.00 24.15 6.72
C GLN A 337 27.77 25.53 7.34
N ASN A 338 27.51 25.56 8.65
CA ASN A 338 27.38 26.82 9.42
C ASN A 338 26.39 27.84 8.81
N VAL A 339 25.17 27.38 8.55
CA VAL A 339 24.11 28.18 7.94
C VAL A 339 23.79 29.40 8.80
N ARG A 340 23.93 30.60 8.20
CA ARG A 340 23.53 31.89 8.81
C ARG A 340 22.09 32.24 8.52
N GLY A 341 21.54 31.73 7.39
CA GLY A 341 20.15 31.84 7.02
C GLY A 341 19.80 33.03 6.15
N GLN A 342 20.75 33.60 5.39
CA GLN A 342 20.40 34.50 4.31
C GLN A 342 19.71 33.72 3.19
N ILE A 343 18.60 34.27 2.66
CA ILE A 343 17.82 33.58 1.59
C ILE A 343 17.68 34.55 0.42
N ASP A 344 18.09 34.10 -0.75
CA ASP A 344 17.96 34.83 -2.01
C ASP A 344 17.05 34.05 -2.96
N ILE A 345 15.96 34.68 -3.37
CA ILE A 345 14.99 34.20 -4.33
C ILE A 345 15.16 35.04 -5.59
N ASP A 346 15.55 34.42 -6.70
CA ASP A 346 15.92 35.12 -7.93
C ASP A 346 15.09 34.68 -9.11
N HIS A 347 14.21 35.56 -9.60
CA HIS A 347 13.33 35.37 -10.75
C HIS A 347 12.55 34.06 -10.73
N VAL A 348 12.01 33.68 -9.57
CA VAL A 348 11.35 32.38 -9.37
C VAL A 348 9.98 32.33 -10.03
N GLY A 349 9.82 31.38 -10.95
CA GLY A 349 8.55 30.92 -11.50
C GLY A 349 8.22 29.52 -10.99
N PHE A 350 6.92 29.25 -10.79
CA PHE A 350 6.46 27.92 -10.37
C PHE A 350 5.05 27.61 -10.85
N ALA A 351 4.86 26.36 -11.33
CA ALA A 351 3.57 25.77 -11.63
C ALA A 351 3.49 24.36 -11.02
N TYR A 352 2.34 24.00 -10.44
CA TYR A 352 2.06 22.60 -10.10
C TYR A 352 1.80 21.78 -11.36
N GLU A 353 1.81 20.45 -11.25
CA GLU A 353 1.42 19.57 -12.35
C GLU A 353 0.04 19.98 -12.91
N GLY A 354 -0.05 20.24 -14.22
CA GLY A 354 -1.28 20.68 -14.89
C GLY A 354 -1.29 22.11 -15.41
N ASP A 355 -0.12 22.73 -15.64
CA ASP A 355 0.09 24.03 -16.31
C ASP A 355 -0.51 25.27 -15.62
N GLN A 356 -0.97 25.18 -14.38
CA GLN A 356 -1.44 26.35 -13.65
C GLN A 356 -0.29 27.08 -12.99
N THR A 357 0.23 28.13 -13.63
CA THR A 357 1.29 28.98 -13.07
C THR A 357 0.80 29.67 -11.80
N VAL A 358 1.48 29.41 -10.68
CA VAL A 358 1.16 29.97 -9.36
C VAL A 358 2.08 31.11 -8.99
N LEU A 359 3.37 31.04 -9.32
CA LEU A 359 4.34 32.12 -9.10
C LEU A 359 4.93 32.59 -10.43
N LYS A 360 5.10 33.92 -10.55
CA LYS A 360 5.56 34.56 -11.78
C LYS A 360 6.63 35.57 -11.44
N ASP A 361 7.88 35.27 -11.77
CA ASP A 361 9.01 36.22 -11.66
C ASP A 361 9.18 36.84 -10.26
N VAL A 362 9.20 35.98 -9.23
CA VAL A 362 9.32 36.39 -7.83
C VAL A 362 10.80 36.56 -7.49
N SER A 363 11.18 37.79 -7.09
CA SER A 363 12.53 38.10 -6.61
C SER A 363 12.46 38.72 -5.21
N LEU A 364 13.22 38.14 -4.26
CA LEU A 364 13.20 38.57 -2.86
C LEU A 364 14.55 38.26 -2.19
N HIS A 365 15.07 39.21 -1.46
CA HIS A 365 16.23 39.05 -0.59
C HIS A 365 15.81 39.13 0.88
N ILE A 366 16.18 38.11 1.69
CA ILE A 366 15.92 38.03 3.14
C ILE A 366 17.27 37.94 3.85
N LYS A 367 17.54 38.85 4.75
CA LYS A 367 18.80 38.90 5.50
C LYS A 367 18.83 37.82 6.59
N SER A 368 20.03 37.40 6.96
CA SER A 368 20.21 36.52 8.11
C SER A 368 19.63 37.13 9.38
N GLY A 369 18.79 36.37 10.10
CA GLY A 369 18.16 36.83 11.35
C GLY A 369 16.95 37.76 11.16
N GLU A 370 16.54 38.06 9.92
CA GLU A 370 15.37 38.88 9.61
C GLU A 370 14.07 38.10 9.75
N THR A 371 13.04 38.73 10.30
CA THR A 371 11.68 38.20 10.33
C THR A 371 10.84 38.87 9.24
N ILE A 372 10.36 38.05 8.27
CA ILE A 372 9.57 38.53 7.15
C ILE A 372 8.17 37.92 7.16
N ALA A 373 7.14 38.74 6.88
CA ALA A 373 5.76 38.26 6.81
C ALA A 373 5.25 38.23 5.36
N PHE A 374 4.76 37.08 4.90
CA PHE A 374 4.04 36.96 3.63
C PHE A 374 2.53 37.19 3.85
N VAL A 375 1.99 38.20 3.18
CA VAL A 375 0.57 38.57 3.24
C VAL A 375 -0.04 38.63 1.84
N GLY A 376 -1.35 38.64 1.73
CA GLY A 376 -2.08 38.70 0.46
C GLY A 376 -3.32 37.85 0.45
N SER A 377 -4.05 37.84 -0.66
CA SER A 377 -5.28 37.06 -0.85
C SER A 377 -5.05 35.54 -0.75
N SER A 378 -6.10 34.79 -0.42
CA SER A 378 -6.05 33.33 -0.48
C SER A 378 -5.78 32.89 -1.92
N GLY A 379 -4.90 31.92 -2.12
CA GLY A 379 -4.48 31.49 -3.45
C GLY A 379 -3.45 32.39 -4.15
N GLY A 380 -2.95 33.46 -3.48
CA GLY A 380 -1.96 34.39 -4.05
C GLY A 380 -0.55 33.80 -4.25
N GLY A 381 -0.24 32.60 -3.74
CA GLY A 381 1.07 31.94 -3.88
C GLY A 381 1.95 31.94 -2.63
N LYS A 382 1.48 32.44 -1.47
CA LYS A 382 2.25 32.53 -0.21
C LYS A 382 2.75 31.17 0.29
N THR A 383 1.87 30.22 0.45
CA THR A 383 2.20 28.86 0.91
C THR A 383 3.09 28.15 -0.12
N THR A 384 2.83 28.34 -1.41
CA THR A 384 3.68 27.78 -2.47
C THR A 384 5.11 28.30 -2.38
N LEU A 385 5.31 29.64 -2.23
CA LEU A 385 6.63 30.21 -2.08
C LEU A 385 7.37 29.68 -0.85
N SER A 386 6.66 29.52 0.28
CA SER A 386 7.25 28.98 1.50
C SER A 386 7.64 27.49 1.38
N GLN A 387 6.97 26.72 0.53
CA GLN A 387 7.27 25.31 0.27
C GLN A 387 8.45 25.09 -0.70
N LEU A 388 8.75 26.10 -1.53
CA LEU A 388 9.90 26.05 -2.44
C LEU A 388 11.23 26.27 -1.70
N ILE A 389 11.26 27.03 -0.60
CA ILE A 389 12.47 27.30 0.18
C ILE A 389 13.07 26.02 0.79
N PRO A 390 12.31 25.13 1.46
CA PRO A 390 12.80 23.83 1.90
C PRO A 390 12.92 22.80 0.76
N ARG A 391 12.69 23.22 -0.49
CA ARG A 391 12.74 22.36 -1.67
C ARG A 391 11.79 21.16 -1.57
N PHE A 392 10.54 21.36 -1.12
CA PHE A 392 9.49 20.35 -1.23
C PHE A 392 9.05 20.16 -2.69
N TYR A 393 9.26 21.20 -3.48
CA TYR A 393 9.14 21.23 -4.95
C TYR A 393 10.34 21.98 -5.53
N ASP A 394 10.75 21.64 -6.75
CA ASP A 394 11.73 22.42 -7.50
C ASP A 394 11.05 23.57 -8.24
N VAL A 395 11.74 24.72 -8.31
CA VAL A 395 11.28 25.87 -9.09
C VAL A 395 11.24 25.52 -10.59
N THR A 396 10.25 26.07 -11.32
CA THR A 396 10.16 25.91 -12.77
C THR A 396 11.19 26.80 -13.47
N ASP A 397 11.32 28.06 -13.02
CA ASP A 397 12.26 29.05 -13.50
C ASP A 397 12.94 29.74 -12.33
N GLY A 398 14.12 30.30 -12.56
CA GLY A 398 14.89 31.01 -11.53
C GLY A 398 15.62 30.08 -10.57
N SER A 399 15.95 30.63 -9.40
CA SER A 399 16.69 29.90 -8.36
C SER A 399 16.36 30.39 -6.95
N ILE A 400 16.52 29.51 -5.97
CA ILE A 400 16.50 29.83 -4.53
C ILE A 400 17.85 29.42 -3.97
N SER A 401 18.51 30.36 -3.25
CA SER A 401 19.77 30.07 -2.58
C SER A 401 19.74 30.44 -1.10
N ILE A 402 20.48 29.68 -0.30
CA ILE A 402 20.68 29.92 1.13
C ILE A 402 22.18 30.13 1.34
N ASP A 403 22.54 31.28 1.92
CA ASP A 403 23.92 31.70 2.12
C ASP A 403 24.77 31.64 0.82
N GLY A 404 24.15 31.92 -0.34
CA GLY A 404 24.76 31.91 -1.67
C GLY A 404 24.85 30.52 -2.33
N MET A 405 24.39 29.44 -1.68
CA MET A 405 24.32 28.11 -2.27
C MET A 405 22.91 27.83 -2.77
N ASP A 406 22.75 27.50 -4.05
CA ASP A 406 21.45 27.05 -4.62
C ASP A 406 20.96 25.78 -3.90
N VAL A 407 19.71 25.78 -3.45
CA VAL A 407 19.11 24.65 -2.71
C VAL A 407 19.12 23.34 -3.50
N ARG A 408 19.20 23.40 -4.84
CA ARG A 408 19.32 22.23 -5.71
C ARG A 408 20.69 21.55 -5.66
N LYS A 409 21.73 22.29 -5.22
CA LYS A 409 23.11 21.80 -5.04
C LYS A 409 23.38 21.28 -3.63
N ALA A 410 22.45 21.45 -2.72
CA ALA A 410 22.52 20.88 -1.37
C ALA A 410 21.86 19.51 -1.31
N THR A 411 22.33 18.65 -0.37
CA THR A 411 21.59 17.44 -0.04
C THR A 411 20.28 17.80 0.68
N GLN A 412 19.18 17.11 0.35
CA GLN A 412 17.87 17.36 0.98
C GLN A 412 17.95 17.17 2.51
N GLU A 413 18.68 16.18 2.98
CA GLU A 413 18.88 15.95 4.41
C GLU A 413 19.51 17.16 5.09
N SER A 414 20.60 17.71 4.52
CA SER A 414 21.27 18.88 5.06
C SER A 414 20.37 20.13 5.01
N LEU A 415 19.64 20.32 3.91
CA LEU A 415 18.68 21.42 3.76
C LEU A 415 17.58 21.35 4.82
N HIS A 416 16.93 20.18 4.95
CA HIS A 416 15.85 19.99 5.91
C HIS A 416 16.34 20.05 7.36
N ARG A 417 17.58 19.66 7.66
CA ARG A 417 18.17 19.81 9.00
C ARG A 417 18.25 21.28 9.43
N ASN A 418 18.53 22.17 8.50
CA ASN A 418 18.70 23.61 8.76
C ASN A 418 17.41 24.43 8.66
N ILE A 419 16.29 23.87 8.24
CA ILE A 419 15.01 24.55 8.15
C ILE A 419 13.98 23.91 9.08
N GLY A 420 13.34 24.69 9.91
CA GLY A 420 12.20 24.27 10.73
C GLY A 420 10.89 24.77 10.13
N VAL A 421 9.94 23.88 9.92
CA VAL A 421 8.63 24.22 9.37
C VAL A 421 7.55 23.89 10.39
N VAL A 422 6.78 24.89 10.81
CA VAL A 422 5.53 24.72 11.59
C VAL A 422 4.37 24.81 10.59
N GLN A 423 3.70 23.69 10.36
CA GLN A 423 2.59 23.60 9.40
C GLN A 423 1.28 24.03 10.02
N GLN A 424 0.36 24.50 9.17
CA GLN A 424 -0.99 24.88 9.55
C GLN A 424 -1.75 23.71 10.20
N GLU A 425 -1.73 22.53 9.59
CA GLU A 425 -2.27 21.31 10.17
C GLU A 425 -1.16 20.51 10.84
N VAL A 426 -1.18 20.50 12.17
CA VAL A 426 -0.20 19.79 12.97
C VAL A 426 -0.46 18.29 12.93
N PHE A 427 0.51 17.54 12.41
CA PHE A 427 0.49 16.09 12.47
C PHE A 427 1.27 15.57 13.69
N LEU A 428 0.60 14.75 14.52
CA LEU A 428 1.21 14.00 15.63
C LEU A 428 1.10 12.50 15.35
N PHE A 429 2.19 11.79 15.58
CA PHE A 429 2.22 10.33 15.51
C PHE A 429 1.45 9.74 16.70
N ALA A 430 0.80 8.58 16.49
CA ALA A 430 0.09 7.85 17.54
C ALA A 430 1.07 7.22 18.55
N ASP A 431 1.76 8.07 19.30
CA ASP A 431 2.79 7.72 20.27
C ASP A 431 2.67 8.63 21.51
N SER A 432 3.62 8.56 22.44
CA SER A 432 3.68 9.43 23.61
C SER A 432 4.02 10.88 23.22
N ILE A 433 3.72 11.83 24.10
CA ILE A 433 4.11 13.23 23.95
C ILE A 433 5.63 13.34 23.87
N ALA A 434 6.36 12.59 24.71
CA ALA A 434 7.82 12.59 24.69
C ALA A 434 8.37 12.20 23.30
N GLU A 435 7.88 11.10 22.72
CA GLU A 435 8.35 10.64 21.40
C GLU A 435 7.95 11.62 20.29
N ASN A 436 6.77 12.24 20.39
CA ASN A 436 6.38 13.29 19.46
C ASN A 436 7.30 14.52 19.51
N ILE A 437 7.78 14.93 20.68
CA ILE A 437 8.76 16.02 20.81
C ILE A 437 10.15 15.56 20.34
N ARG A 438 10.58 14.33 20.73
CA ARG A 438 11.86 13.72 20.32
C ARG A 438 12.04 13.60 18.82
N TYR A 439 10.94 13.59 18.05
CA TYR A 439 10.99 13.60 16.59
C TYR A 439 11.79 14.79 16.01
N GLY A 440 11.92 15.88 16.75
CA GLY A 440 12.78 17.03 16.38
C GLY A 440 14.29 16.72 16.45
N LYS A 441 14.70 15.80 17.36
CA LYS A 441 16.08 15.34 17.55
C LYS A 441 16.05 13.96 18.20
N LEU A 442 16.29 12.90 17.40
CA LEU A 442 16.06 11.50 17.82
C LEU A 442 16.94 11.04 18.97
N ASP A 443 18.13 11.62 19.14
CA ASP A 443 19.08 11.32 20.23
C ASP A 443 18.91 12.23 21.45
N ALA A 444 17.82 13.03 21.50
CA ALA A 444 17.57 13.94 22.62
C ALA A 444 17.32 13.20 23.93
N THR A 445 17.95 13.71 24.98
CA THR A 445 17.70 13.27 26.35
C THR A 445 16.35 13.75 26.86
N MET A 446 15.80 13.08 27.88
CA MET A 446 14.55 13.52 28.50
C MET A 446 14.63 14.96 29.04
N ASN A 447 15.80 15.39 29.54
CA ASN A 447 16.00 16.76 30.01
C ASN A 447 15.88 17.78 28.87
N GLU A 448 16.43 17.48 27.69
CA GLU A 448 16.27 18.35 26.50
C GLU A 448 14.81 18.44 26.06
N ILE A 449 14.07 17.31 26.08
CA ILE A 449 12.65 17.27 25.78
C ILE A 449 11.85 18.13 26.77
N ILE A 450 12.13 18.02 28.08
CA ILE A 450 11.48 18.84 29.11
C ILE A 450 11.77 20.32 28.89
N GLN A 451 13.03 20.70 28.56
CA GLN A 451 13.36 22.09 28.26
C GLN A 451 12.62 22.61 27.02
N ALA A 452 12.58 21.82 25.94
CA ALA A 452 11.82 22.16 24.73
C ALA A 452 10.32 22.34 25.04
N ALA A 453 9.73 21.48 25.88
CA ALA A 453 8.35 21.60 26.32
C ALA A 453 8.10 22.87 27.16
N LYS A 454 9.05 23.27 28.01
CA LYS A 454 8.97 24.52 28.79
C LYS A 454 9.07 25.73 27.87
N MET A 455 10.00 25.72 26.91
CA MET A 455 10.14 26.82 25.93
C MET A 455 8.89 26.97 25.05
N ALA A 456 8.21 25.86 24.75
CA ALA A 456 6.96 25.85 23.99
C ALA A 456 5.71 26.06 24.87
N GLU A 457 5.86 26.35 26.15
CA GLU A 457 4.76 26.61 27.10
C GLU A 457 3.70 25.49 27.19
N ILE A 458 4.15 24.24 26.98
CA ILE A 458 3.27 23.06 27.07
C ILE A 458 3.56 22.17 28.29
N TYR A 459 4.64 22.46 29.03
CA TYR A 459 5.11 21.63 30.14
C TYR A 459 4.04 21.44 31.22
N ASP A 460 3.40 22.52 31.66
CA ASP A 460 2.39 22.46 32.73
C ASP A 460 1.17 21.66 32.29
N ASP A 461 0.67 21.87 31.06
CA ASP A 461 -0.40 21.05 30.49
C ASP A 461 -0.04 19.56 30.47
N ILE A 462 1.23 19.23 30.14
CA ILE A 462 1.70 17.83 30.14
C ILE A 462 1.70 17.26 31.55
N MET A 463 2.15 18.03 32.55
CA MET A 463 2.24 17.55 33.92
C MET A 463 0.86 17.41 34.60
N GLU A 464 -0.17 18.09 34.11
CA GLU A 464 -1.57 17.88 34.54
C GLU A 464 -2.17 16.57 33.97
N MET A 465 -1.57 16.00 32.92
CA MET A 465 -2.05 14.74 32.35
C MET A 465 -1.68 13.53 33.24
N PRO A 466 -2.53 12.50 33.34
CA PRO A 466 -2.31 11.36 34.25
C PRO A 466 -0.98 10.61 34.06
N LYS A 467 -0.42 10.63 32.84
CA LYS A 467 0.85 9.96 32.49
C LYS A 467 1.96 10.94 32.12
N GLY A 468 1.74 12.25 32.31
CA GLY A 468 2.73 13.26 31.93
C GLY A 468 3.23 13.09 30.50
N PHE A 469 4.53 13.06 30.30
CA PHE A 469 5.20 12.89 29.01
C PHE A 469 4.94 11.53 28.33
N ASP A 470 4.56 10.49 29.09
CA ASP A 470 4.21 9.17 28.56
C ASP A 470 2.75 9.08 28.10
N THR A 471 2.02 10.19 28.13
CA THR A 471 0.62 10.25 27.63
C THR A 471 0.61 10.03 26.13
N ASN A 472 -0.12 8.99 25.67
CA ASN A 472 -0.35 8.74 24.25
C ASN A 472 -1.32 9.77 23.67
N VAL A 473 -0.95 10.36 22.54
CA VAL A 473 -1.73 11.44 21.92
C VAL A 473 -2.90 10.95 21.04
N GLY A 474 -2.98 9.63 20.79
CA GLY A 474 -3.96 9.03 19.88
C GLY A 474 -3.64 9.28 18.40
N GLU A 475 -4.45 8.74 17.51
CA GLU A 475 -4.28 8.94 16.07
C GLU A 475 -4.39 10.44 15.73
N ARG A 476 -3.37 10.96 15.03
CA ARG A 476 -3.25 12.39 14.65
C ARG A 476 -3.46 13.34 15.84
N GLY A 477 -3.14 12.88 17.05
CA GLY A 477 -3.31 13.68 18.26
C GLY A 477 -4.77 13.90 18.67
N ALA A 478 -5.70 12.99 18.35
CA ALA A 478 -7.14 13.14 18.60
C ALA A 478 -7.50 13.40 20.07
N LEU A 479 -6.62 13.04 21.00
CA LEU A 479 -6.85 13.22 22.44
C LEU A 479 -6.40 14.60 22.98
N LEU A 480 -5.82 15.45 22.12
CA LEU A 480 -5.30 16.76 22.48
C LEU A 480 -6.12 17.90 21.87
N SER A 481 -6.15 19.05 22.55
CA SER A 481 -6.71 20.29 21.98
C SER A 481 -5.83 20.80 20.82
N GLY A 482 -6.38 21.65 19.95
CA GLY A 482 -5.65 22.26 18.84
C GLY A 482 -4.41 23.03 19.32
N GLY A 483 -4.53 23.81 20.40
CA GLY A 483 -3.44 24.56 21.00
C GLY A 483 -2.33 23.67 21.59
N GLN A 484 -2.70 22.53 22.20
CA GLN A 484 -1.73 21.56 22.71
C GLN A 484 -0.94 20.91 21.57
N LYS A 485 -1.63 20.50 20.48
CA LYS A 485 -0.96 19.96 19.28
C LYS A 485 0.06 20.95 18.71
N GLN A 486 -0.36 22.20 18.59
CA GLN A 486 0.50 23.25 18.02
C GLN A 486 1.73 23.50 18.90
N ARG A 487 1.57 23.61 20.24
CA ARG A 487 2.69 23.78 21.16
C ARG A 487 3.64 22.57 21.18
N ILE A 488 3.14 21.33 21.02
CA ILE A 488 3.99 20.15 20.84
C ILE A 488 4.79 20.24 19.52
N SER A 489 4.18 20.72 18.43
CA SER A 489 4.89 20.96 17.16
C SER A 489 5.97 22.02 17.32
N ILE A 490 5.70 23.09 18.05
CA ILE A 490 6.69 24.13 18.37
C ILE A 490 7.83 23.57 19.24
N ALA A 491 7.52 22.70 20.23
CA ALA A 491 8.53 22.01 21.03
C ALA A 491 9.49 21.17 20.18
N ARG A 492 8.99 20.49 19.11
CA ARG A 492 9.84 19.80 18.12
C ARG A 492 10.87 20.76 17.48
N ILE A 493 10.43 21.98 17.14
CA ILE A 493 11.30 22.96 16.49
C ILE A 493 12.32 23.55 17.47
N PHE A 494 11.93 23.82 18.73
CA PHE A 494 12.89 24.22 19.77
C PHE A 494 13.98 23.15 19.96
N LEU A 495 13.59 21.89 19.99
CA LEU A 495 14.52 20.77 20.14
C LEU A 495 15.45 20.61 18.92
N LYS A 496 14.93 20.80 17.71
CA LYS A 496 15.68 20.78 16.46
C LYS A 496 16.65 21.97 16.33
N ASN A 497 16.26 23.14 16.81
CA ASN A 497 17.02 24.39 16.84
C ASN A 497 17.61 24.81 15.48
N PRO A 498 16.82 24.95 14.41
CA PRO A 498 17.30 25.31 13.08
C PRO A 498 17.56 26.81 12.95
N PRO A 499 18.50 27.26 12.08
CA PRO A 499 18.76 28.70 11.82
C PRO A 499 17.67 29.37 10.98
N ILE A 500 16.86 28.63 10.23
CA ILE A 500 15.77 29.14 9.39
C ILE A 500 14.45 28.57 9.86
N LEU A 501 13.43 29.41 9.96
CA LEU A 501 12.07 29.05 10.37
C LEU A 501 11.06 29.45 9.30
N ILE A 502 10.10 28.57 9.07
CA ILE A 502 8.91 28.82 8.27
C ILE A 502 7.70 28.53 9.14
N LEU A 503 6.91 29.54 9.45
CA LEU A 503 5.75 29.47 10.31
C LEU A 503 4.50 29.68 9.45
N ASP A 504 3.72 28.64 9.23
CA ASP A 504 2.41 28.72 8.57
C ASP A 504 1.36 28.89 9.67
N GLU A 505 0.83 30.12 9.79
CA GLU A 505 -0.01 30.55 10.91
C GLU A 505 -1.42 29.94 10.80
N ALA A 506 -1.72 29.02 11.69
CA ALA A 506 -3.07 28.47 11.87
C ALA A 506 -3.58 28.65 13.29
N THR A 507 -3.93 29.87 13.63
CA THR A 507 -4.60 30.15 14.92
C THR A 507 -6.13 30.32 14.79
N SER A 508 -6.69 30.08 13.60
CA SER A 508 -8.11 30.36 13.27
C SER A 508 -9.14 29.60 14.09
N ALA A 509 -8.73 28.54 14.80
CA ALA A 509 -9.63 27.68 15.60
C ALA A 509 -9.32 27.72 17.12
N LEU A 510 -8.49 28.66 17.58
CA LEU A 510 -8.05 28.74 18.97
C LEU A 510 -8.75 29.88 19.71
N ASP A 511 -8.94 29.71 21.02
CA ASP A 511 -9.37 30.79 21.89
C ASP A 511 -8.27 31.85 22.03
N SER A 512 -8.67 33.08 22.34
CA SER A 512 -7.75 34.25 22.37
C SER A 512 -6.62 34.14 23.41
N VAL A 513 -6.79 33.37 24.50
CA VAL A 513 -5.76 33.17 25.52
C VAL A 513 -4.70 32.21 25.03
N THR A 514 -5.12 31.10 24.46
CA THR A 514 -4.21 30.12 23.85
C THR A 514 -3.46 30.70 22.65
N GLU A 515 -4.14 31.54 21.87
CA GLU A 515 -3.53 32.26 20.75
C GLU A 515 -2.41 33.19 21.22
N ALA A 516 -2.65 34.00 22.25
CA ALA A 516 -1.62 34.90 22.79
C ALA A 516 -0.38 34.14 23.27
N LYS A 517 -0.55 33.01 23.93
CA LYS A 517 0.56 32.15 24.35
C LYS A 517 1.36 31.59 23.16
N ILE A 518 0.68 31.17 22.10
CA ILE A 518 1.34 30.66 20.90
C ILE A 518 2.11 31.78 20.20
N GLN A 519 1.54 32.99 20.13
CA GLN A 519 2.19 34.14 19.54
C GLN A 519 3.49 34.50 20.31
N GLU A 520 3.43 34.56 21.64
CA GLU A 520 4.61 34.80 22.48
C GLU A 520 5.67 33.70 22.29
N THR A 521 5.22 32.44 22.12
CA THR A 521 6.10 31.30 21.86
C THR A 521 6.77 31.41 20.50
N PHE A 522 6.06 31.88 19.46
CA PHE A 522 6.63 32.13 18.13
C PHE A 522 7.67 33.26 18.17
N GLU A 523 7.39 34.35 18.89
CA GLU A 523 8.35 35.47 19.06
C GLU A 523 9.63 34.97 19.75
N LYS A 524 9.52 34.18 20.82
CA LYS A 524 10.68 33.54 21.46
C LYS A 524 11.45 32.61 20.51
N LEU A 525 10.70 31.86 19.67
CA LEU A 525 11.30 30.94 18.70
C LEU A 525 12.04 31.71 17.58
N ALA A 526 11.56 32.87 17.15
CA ALA A 526 12.14 33.67 16.07
C ALA A 526 13.48 34.33 16.44
N VAL A 527 13.74 34.56 17.73
CA VAL A 527 14.95 35.26 18.18
C VAL A 527 16.22 34.64 17.65
N GLY A 528 17.01 35.42 16.89
CA GLY A 528 18.31 35.01 16.33
C GLY A 528 18.22 34.06 15.14
N ARG A 529 17.04 33.89 14.53
CA ARG A 529 16.80 33.03 13.37
C ARG A 529 16.17 33.82 12.23
N THR A 530 16.47 33.42 11.00
CA THR A 530 15.74 33.95 9.84
C THR A 530 14.35 33.33 9.83
N THR A 531 13.31 34.16 9.91
CA THR A 531 11.94 33.68 10.11
C THR A 531 11.03 34.17 9.00
N ILE A 532 10.33 33.24 8.35
CA ILE A 532 9.31 33.52 7.35
C ILE A 532 7.96 33.13 7.96
N ILE A 533 7.04 34.11 8.00
CA ILE A 533 5.71 33.92 8.57
C ILE A 533 4.67 34.05 7.46
N ILE A 534 3.84 33.03 7.26
CA ILE A 534 2.66 33.12 6.40
C ILE A 534 1.53 33.63 7.29
N ALA A 535 1.29 34.92 7.25
CA ALA A 535 0.42 35.58 8.21
C ALA A 535 -1.03 35.70 7.70
N HIS A 536 -1.96 35.23 8.52
CA HIS A 536 -3.40 35.45 8.35
C HIS A 536 -3.96 36.47 9.35
N ARG A 537 -3.14 36.91 10.33
CA ARG A 537 -3.54 37.88 11.38
C ARG A 537 -2.63 39.09 11.44
N LEU A 538 -3.28 40.22 11.66
CA LEU A 538 -2.62 41.53 11.69
C LEU A 538 -1.61 41.68 12.83
N SER A 539 -1.84 41.04 13.99
CA SER A 539 -0.92 41.08 15.14
C SER A 539 0.46 40.53 14.77
N THR A 540 0.51 39.38 14.10
CA THR A 540 1.75 38.72 13.69
C THR A 540 2.46 39.50 12.57
N VAL A 541 1.69 40.12 11.67
CA VAL A 541 2.26 40.95 10.59
C VAL A 541 2.97 42.19 11.12
N LYS A 542 2.40 42.83 12.15
CA LYS A 542 2.94 44.07 12.72
C LYS A 542 4.31 43.91 13.42
N SER A 543 4.62 42.67 13.88
CA SER A 543 5.90 42.39 14.56
C SER A 543 7.03 42.00 13.60
N ALA A 544 6.74 41.81 12.31
CA ALA A 544 7.77 41.50 11.31
C ALA A 544 8.63 42.72 10.94
N ASP A 545 9.92 42.45 10.66
CA ASP A 545 10.85 43.52 10.21
C ASP A 545 10.46 44.03 8.82
N ASP A 546 10.08 43.09 7.93
CA ASP A 546 9.60 43.40 6.58
C ASP A 546 8.34 42.60 6.24
N ILE A 547 7.46 43.21 5.46
CA ILE A 547 6.21 42.62 4.99
C ILE A 547 6.27 42.52 3.46
N VAL A 548 5.94 41.36 2.90
CA VAL A 548 5.88 41.14 1.46
C VAL A 548 4.43 40.78 1.09
N VAL A 549 3.84 41.62 0.26
CA VAL A 549 2.49 41.42 -0.26
C VAL A 549 2.56 40.62 -1.56
N ILE A 550 1.92 39.45 -1.58
CA ILE A 550 1.90 38.53 -2.74
C ILE A 550 0.48 38.47 -3.28
N GLU A 551 0.30 38.91 -4.52
CA GLU A 551 -0.96 38.79 -5.26
C GLU A 551 -0.75 38.21 -6.64
N GLN A 552 -1.63 37.29 -7.03
CA GLN A 552 -1.61 36.62 -8.34
C GLN A 552 -0.23 36.07 -8.75
N GLY A 553 0.52 35.61 -7.75
CA GLY A 553 1.83 35.00 -7.92
C GLY A 553 3.00 35.99 -8.08
N GLN A 554 2.80 37.25 -7.78
CA GLN A 554 3.83 38.29 -7.86
C GLN A 554 3.95 39.09 -6.54
N ILE A 555 5.14 39.62 -6.25
CA ILE A 555 5.33 40.58 -5.15
C ILE A 555 4.87 41.94 -5.65
N VAL A 556 3.83 42.47 -5.01
CA VAL A 556 3.27 43.80 -5.38
C VAL A 556 3.75 44.92 -4.46
N GLU A 557 4.02 44.61 -3.20
CA GLU A 557 4.52 45.59 -2.22
C GLU A 557 5.51 44.91 -1.27
N LYS A 558 6.52 45.66 -0.84
CA LYS A 558 7.47 45.30 0.22
C LYS A 558 7.80 46.53 1.07
N GLY A 559 7.93 46.34 2.39
CA GLY A 559 8.32 47.36 3.36
C GLY A 559 7.82 47.04 4.77
N SER A 560 8.16 47.92 5.73
CA SER A 560 7.65 47.84 7.10
C SER A 560 6.16 48.17 7.18
N HIS A 561 5.51 47.77 8.29
CA HIS A 561 4.10 48.09 8.54
C HIS A 561 3.77 49.57 8.33
N ASN A 562 4.60 50.49 8.88
CA ASN A 562 4.36 51.92 8.79
C ASN A 562 4.50 52.47 7.37
N GLU A 563 5.49 52.00 6.62
CA GLU A 563 5.72 52.39 5.23
C GLU A 563 4.57 51.95 4.32
N LEU A 564 4.10 50.70 4.49
CA LEU A 564 3.02 50.15 3.67
C LEU A 564 1.66 50.77 4.00
N MET A 565 1.42 51.13 5.26
CA MET A 565 0.22 51.89 5.64
C MET A 565 0.18 53.29 5.04
N GLN A 566 1.33 53.96 4.93
CA GLN A 566 1.43 55.30 4.30
C GLN A 566 1.25 55.24 2.77
N LYS A 567 1.55 54.10 2.13
CA LYS A 567 1.37 53.96 0.68
C LYS A 567 -0.11 53.80 0.26
N GLU A 568 -1.02 53.56 1.22
CA GLU A 568 -2.45 53.32 1.00
C GLU A 568 -2.74 52.26 -0.10
N GLY A 569 -1.86 51.28 -0.24
CA GLY A 569 -1.89 50.24 -1.26
C GLY A 569 -2.72 49.01 -0.85
N VAL A 570 -2.33 47.87 -1.44
CA VAL A 570 -2.98 46.57 -1.18
C VAL A 570 -2.87 46.17 0.29
N TYR A 571 -1.69 46.40 0.91
CA TYR A 571 -1.51 46.10 2.32
C TYR A 571 -2.45 46.90 3.22
N ALA A 572 -2.55 48.22 3.03
CA ALA A 572 -3.44 49.08 3.82
C ALA A 572 -4.90 48.64 3.67
N SER A 573 -5.33 48.30 2.47
CA SER A 573 -6.67 47.76 2.20
C SER A 573 -6.94 46.42 2.95
N LEU A 574 -5.96 45.52 3.00
CA LEU A 574 -6.07 44.25 3.76
C LEU A 574 -6.19 44.52 5.26
N VAL A 575 -5.38 45.44 5.80
CA VAL A 575 -5.44 45.85 7.21
C VAL A 575 -6.82 46.41 7.57
N HIS A 576 -7.32 47.39 6.80
CA HIS A 576 -8.63 48.00 7.04
C HIS A 576 -9.76 46.98 6.99
N THR A 577 -9.69 46.03 6.04
CA THR A 577 -10.69 44.96 5.94
C THR A 577 -10.68 44.01 7.15
N GLN A 578 -9.51 43.77 7.75
CA GLN A 578 -9.40 42.94 8.96
C GLN A 578 -9.82 43.69 10.23
N GLU A 579 -9.56 45.00 10.32
CA GLU A 579 -9.98 45.83 11.45
C GLU A 579 -11.50 46.05 11.49
N LEU A 580 -12.15 46.10 10.32
CA LEU A 580 -13.62 46.16 10.22
C LEU A 580 -14.35 44.83 10.60
N LYS A 581 -13.61 43.72 10.63
CA LYS A 581 -14.16 42.40 11.02
C LYS A 581 -14.01 42.08 12.51
N LYS A 582 -13.33 42.93 13.28
CA LYS A 582 -13.22 42.91 14.74
C LYS A 582 -14.33 43.76 15.37
#